data_c4cb3df4b3e49ab101fb1dd2c34a1d30
#
_entry.id   c4cb3df4b3e49ab101fb1dd2c34a1d30
#
_cell.length_a   1.000
_cell.length_b   1.000
_cell.length_c   1.000
_cell.angle_alpha   90.00
_cell.angle_beta   90.00
_cell.angle_gamma   90.00
#
_symmetry.space_group_name_H-M   'P 1'
#
loop_
_entity.id
_entity.type
_entity.pdbx_description
1 polymer ?
#
loop_
_entity_poly.entity_id
_entity_poly.type
_entity_poly.pdbx_seq_one_letter_code
_entity_poly.pdbx_strand_id
1 'polypeptide(L)'
;MSQADTSVTHPGQYIQVNGLNMYYEEYGNGMPLILLHGGTSTSRTWQPFLSTFVPHFWVITPDSRAHGRTNNPAGIFSYQLMADDVAAFIQALNLTKPLIFGYSDGGQITLDIGIRYPNLTGPLVIGAAWYKFSQTYLNSLKAAGFESPDIVNIERIQREAPEWVDELKKDHTRNDDPDYWQTLLKQISTMWWTPLDYTEEDFQKISVSTLILLGDRDGSIELQQAVEMYHLIKNAELLILPNATHFSALNELSMRLVLDFMLRHTAQTEEM
;
A
#
# COMPACT_ATOMS: atom_id res chain seq x y z
N MET A 1 18.03 23.46 -16.95
CA MET A 1 17.65 22.56 -15.85
C MET A 1 17.95 21.16 -16.33
N SER A 2 18.95 20.50 -15.74
CA SER A 2 19.34 19.12 -16.07
C SER A 2 18.17 18.20 -15.72
N GLN A 3 17.72 17.38 -16.66
CA GLN A 3 16.82 16.27 -16.34
C GLN A 3 17.54 15.40 -15.31
N ALA A 4 16.92 15.22 -14.14
CA ALA A 4 17.41 14.27 -13.17
C ALA A 4 17.45 12.89 -13.85
N ASP A 5 18.61 12.24 -13.79
CA ASP A 5 18.81 10.91 -14.34
C ASP A 5 17.99 9.92 -13.51
N THR A 6 16.79 9.58 -13.99
CA THR A 6 15.91 8.58 -13.38
C THR A 6 16.37 7.15 -13.63
N SER A 7 17.54 6.97 -14.27
CA SER A 7 18.07 5.68 -14.72
C SER A 7 18.93 4.94 -13.68
N VAL A 8 19.12 5.46 -12.47
CA VAL A 8 19.81 4.69 -11.41
C VAL A 8 18.83 3.68 -10.80
N THR A 9 18.52 2.66 -11.58
CA THR A 9 17.92 1.44 -11.06
C THR A 9 19.01 0.60 -10.45
N HIS A 10 19.12 0.59 -9.12
CA HIS A 10 19.79 -0.52 -8.49
C HIS A 10 19.00 -1.80 -8.84
N PRO A 11 19.66 -2.89 -9.25
CA PRO A 11 18.95 -4.15 -9.45
C PRO A 11 18.21 -4.49 -8.17
N GLY A 12 16.97 -4.97 -8.30
CA GLY A 12 16.16 -5.32 -7.15
C GLY A 12 16.90 -6.23 -6.18
N GLN A 13 16.68 -6.01 -4.91
CA GLN A 13 17.39 -6.63 -3.81
C GLN A 13 16.45 -7.50 -2.98
N TYR A 14 17.03 -8.36 -2.17
CA TYR A 14 16.31 -9.18 -1.20
C TYR A 14 16.85 -8.96 0.21
N ILE A 15 15.94 -8.94 1.17
CA ILE A 15 16.29 -8.84 2.59
C ILE A 15 15.45 -9.84 3.40
N GLN A 16 16.09 -10.47 4.40
CA GLN A 16 15.41 -11.39 5.31
C GLN A 16 14.73 -10.61 6.44
N VAL A 17 13.40 -10.64 6.48
CA VAL A 17 12.60 -9.97 7.50
C VAL A 17 11.43 -10.86 7.89
N ASN A 18 11.16 -10.99 9.18
CA ASN A 18 9.98 -11.69 9.72
C ASN A 18 9.70 -13.06 9.05
N GLY A 19 10.75 -13.82 8.75
CA GLY A 19 10.66 -15.13 8.07
C GLY A 19 10.40 -15.06 6.56
N LEU A 20 10.48 -13.87 5.95
CA LEU A 20 10.35 -13.65 4.51
C LEU A 20 11.71 -13.38 3.86
N ASN A 21 11.81 -13.76 2.59
CA ASN A 21 12.78 -13.20 1.66
C ASN A 21 12.07 -12.08 0.88
N MET A 22 12.08 -10.86 1.44
CA MET A 22 11.36 -9.71 0.89
C MET A 22 12.18 -9.07 -0.23
N TYR A 23 11.56 -8.93 -1.40
CA TYR A 23 12.11 -8.19 -2.52
C TYR A 23 11.76 -6.71 -2.43
N TYR A 24 12.69 -5.84 -2.83
CA TYR A 24 12.47 -4.40 -2.94
C TYR A 24 13.37 -3.77 -3.99
N GLU A 25 12.99 -2.59 -4.44
CA GLU A 25 13.76 -1.74 -5.35
C GLU A 25 14.02 -0.39 -4.69
N GLU A 26 15.14 0.25 -5.04
CA GLU A 26 15.57 1.53 -4.48
C GLU A 26 15.87 2.53 -5.59
N TYR A 27 15.53 3.81 -5.35
CA TYR A 27 15.74 4.89 -6.30
C TYR A 27 16.09 6.19 -5.58
N GLY A 28 17.01 6.98 -6.13
CA GLY A 28 17.40 8.26 -5.56
C GLY A 28 18.21 8.14 -4.27
N ASN A 29 18.16 9.19 -3.46
CA ASN A 29 18.86 9.28 -2.17
C ASN A 29 18.18 10.31 -1.26
N GLY A 30 18.65 10.46 -0.02
CA GLY A 30 18.11 11.39 0.96
C GLY A 30 17.19 10.76 1.98
N MET A 31 16.09 11.44 2.35
CA MET A 31 15.14 10.94 3.33
C MET A 31 14.38 9.74 2.76
N PRO A 32 14.27 8.62 3.51
CA PRO A 32 13.62 7.43 3.01
C PRO A 32 12.11 7.59 2.89
N LEU A 33 11.58 7.20 1.73
CA LEU A 33 10.15 7.12 1.41
C LEU A 33 9.82 5.69 0.97
N ILE A 34 9.01 4.99 1.76
CA ILE A 34 8.51 3.66 1.43
C ILE A 34 7.18 3.78 0.71
N LEU A 35 7.05 3.16 -0.47
CA LEU A 35 5.82 3.12 -1.26
C LEU A 35 5.24 1.70 -1.23
N LEU A 36 4.07 1.52 -0.59
CA LEU A 36 3.40 0.22 -0.43
C LEU A 36 2.27 0.08 -1.45
N HIS A 37 2.36 -0.94 -2.31
CA HIS A 37 1.39 -1.22 -3.35
C HIS A 37 0.09 -1.83 -2.81
N GLY A 38 -0.98 -1.82 -3.61
CA GLY A 38 -2.26 -2.45 -3.31
C GLY A 38 -2.25 -3.97 -3.47
N GLY A 39 -3.33 -4.60 -3.05
CA GLY A 39 -3.52 -6.04 -3.22
C GLY A 39 -3.47 -6.47 -4.68
N THR A 40 -2.99 -7.68 -4.93
CA THR A 40 -2.83 -8.26 -6.28
C THR A 40 -1.87 -7.50 -7.20
N SER A 41 -1.10 -6.53 -6.66
CA SER A 41 -0.16 -5.70 -7.38
C SER A 41 1.28 -5.94 -6.89
N THR A 42 2.24 -5.15 -7.36
CA THR A 42 3.66 -5.22 -6.96
C THR A 42 4.27 -3.82 -6.88
N SER A 43 5.53 -3.71 -6.52
CA SER A 43 6.33 -2.48 -6.58
C SER A 43 6.22 -1.74 -7.93
N ARG A 44 5.90 -2.46 -9.02
CA ARG A 44 5.69 -1.86 -10.36
C ARG A 44 4.57 -0.83 -10.42
N THR A 45 3.60 -0.87 -9.51
CA THR A 45 2.56 0.16 -9.38
C THR A 45 3.14 1.56 -9.33
N TRP A 46 4.32 1.71 -8.73
CA TRP A 46 4.94 3.00 -8.48
C TRP A 46 5.84 3.50 -9.62
N GLN A 47 6.20 2.63 -10.59
CA GLN A 47 7.09 2.99 -11.70
C GLN A 47 6.67 4.26 -12.46
N PRO A 48 5.37 4.47 -12.82
CA PRO A 48 4.94 5.67 -13.52
C PRO A 48 5.14 6.97 -12.71
N PHE A 49 5.26 6.85 -11.39
CA PHE A 49 5.29 7.98 -10.46
C PHE A 49 6.66 8.25 -9.84
N LEU A 50 7.67 7.41 -10.12
CA LEU A 50 9.01 7.56 -9.55
C LEU A 50 9.62 8.94 -9.85
N SER A 51 9.41 9.47 -11.05
CA SER A 51 9.91 10.80 -11.44
C SER A 51 9.39 11.93 -10.56
N THR A 52 8.27 11.75 -9.88
CA THR A 52 7.71 12.72 -8.93
C THR A 52 8.48 12.71 -7.61
N PHE A 53 8.88 11.54 -7.11
CA PHE A 53 9.43 11.40 -5.76
C PHE A 53 10.95 11.30 -5.70
N VAL A 54 11.59 10.64 -6.67
CA VAL A 54 13.04 10.39 -6.72
C VAL A 54 13.90 11.66 -6.63
N PRO A 55 13.50 12.82 -7.18
CA PRO A 55 14.27 14.06 -7.00
C PRO A 55 14.35 14.57 -5.56
N HIS A 56 13.50 14.08 -4.66
CA HIS A 56 13.32 14.58 -3.31
C HIS A 56 13.60 13.56 -2.21
N PHE A 57 13.50 12.26 -2.52
CA PHE A 57 13.54 11.18 -1.54
C PHE A 57 14.38 10.00 -2.03
N TRP A 58 14.90 9.25 -1.07
CA TRP A 58 15.31 7.87 -1.28
C TRP A 58 14.05 6.99 -1.29
N VAL A 59 13.56 6.68 -2.48
CA VAL A 59 12.33 5.92 -2.70
C VAL A 59 12.62 4.43 -2.62
N ILE A 60 11.86 3.71 -1.80
CA ILE A 60 11.99 2.27 -1.56
C ILE A 60 10.63 1.62 -1.84
N THR A 61 10.60 0.64 -2.74
CA THR A 61 9.35 -0.01 -3.18
C THR A 61 9.43 -1.53 -2.94
N PRO A 62 9.01 -2.03 -1.76
CA PRO A 62 8.96 -3.47 -1.52
C PRO A 62 7.80 -4.15 -2.24
N ASP A 63 8.00 -5.41 -2.63
CA ASP A 63 6.88 -6.32 -2.89
C ASP A 63 6.39 -6.88 -1.55
N SER A 64 5.12 -6.68 -1.24
CA SER A 64 4.51 -7.14 0.01
C SER A 64 4.51 -8.66 0.12
N ARG A 65 4.35 -9.21 1.33
CA ARG A 65 4.20 -10.67 1.60
C ARG A 65 3.34 -11.34 0.54
N ALA A 66 3.77 -12.46 -0.01
CA ALA A 66 3.12 -13.27 -1.04
C ALA A 66 3.02 -12.61 -2.43
N HIS A 67 3.26 -11.30 -2.57
CA HIS A 67 3.16 -10.61 -3.85
C HIS A 67 4.50 -10.60 -4.59
N GLY A 68 4.40 -10.55 -5.93
CA GLY A 68 5.57 -10.41 -6.79
C GLY A 68 6.66 -11.42 -6.47
N ARG A 69 7.82 -10.90 -6.13
CA ARG A 69 9.03 -11.68 -5.84
C ARG A 69 9.24 -11.99 -4.35
N THR A 70 8.38 -11.48 -3.47
CA THR A 70 8.42 -11.80 -2.04
C THR A 70 7.67 -13.11 -1.76
N ASN A 71 8.32 -14.00 -1.02
CA ASN A 71 7.71 -15.29 -0.65
C ASN A 71 6.71 -15.17 0.52
N ASN A 72 6.01 -16.27 0.80
CA ASN A 72 5.15 -16.44 1.97
C ASN A 72 5.20 -17.90 2.45
N PRO A 73 6.31 -18.34 3.05
CA PRO A 73 6.49 -19.75 3.38
C PRO A 73 5.50 -20.26 4.43
N ALA A 74 4.97 -19.38 5.29
CA ALA A 74 4.00 -19.76 6.30
C ALA A 74 2.56 -19.84 5.78
N GLY A 75 2.27 -19.31 4.57
CA GLY A 75 0.91 -19.27 4.01
C GLY A 75 -0.07 -18.36 4.76
N ILE A 76 0.39 -17.62 5.77
CA ILE A 76 -0.43 -16.75 6.61
C ILE A 76 -0.52 -15.36 5.97
N PHE A 77 -1.72 -14.76 6.03
CA PHE A 77 -2.03 -13.49 5.41
C PHE A 77 -2.95 -12.64 6.30
N SER A 78 -2.49 -11.46 6.72
CA SER A 78 -3.30 -10.45 7.40
C SER A 78 -2.63 -9.08 7.31
N TYR A 79 -3.40 -7.99 7.44
CA TYR A 79 -2.86 -6.63 7.45
C TYR A 79 -1.90 -6.41 8.62
N GLN A 80 -2.24 -6.93 9.81
CA GLN A 80 -1.38 -6.82 10.99
C GLN A 80 -0.02 -7.50 10.75
N LEU A 81 -0.03 -8.69 10.16
CA LEU A 81 1.20 -9.41 9.85
C LEU A 81 2.03 -8.67 8.77
N MET A 82 1.37 -8.09 7.77
CA MET A 82 2.05 -7.30 6.73
C MET A 82 2.61 -5.99 7.30
N ALA A 83 1.94 -5.38 8.27
CA ALA A 83 2.48 -4.24 9.01
C ALA A 83 3.71 -4.63 9.86
N ASP A 84 3.70 -5.80 10.49
CA ASP A 84 4.87 -6.36 11.18
C ASP A 84 6.03 -6.60 10.22
N ASP A 85 5.77 -7.07 9.01
CA ASP A 85 6.79 -7.25 7.96
C ASP A 85 7.44 -5.92 7.59
N VAL A 86 6.64 -4.87 7.38
CA VAL A 86 7.17 -3.54 7.04
C VAL A 86 7.91 -2.93 8.24
N ALA A 87 7.45 -3.13 9.47
CA ALA A 87 8.18 -2.68 10.66
C ALA A 87 9.55 -3.37 10.76
N ALA A 88 9.61 -4.69 10.53
CA ALA A 88 10.87 -5.43 10.49
C ALA A 88 11.78 -4.99 9.33
N PHE A 89 11.20 -4.66 8.17
CA PHE A 89 11.90 -4.12 7.01
C PHE A 89 12.57 -2.78 7.30
N ILE A 90 11.84 -1.85 7.94
CA ILE A 90 12.36 -0.55 8.38
C ILE A 90 13.57 -0.74 9.32
N GLN A 91 13.46 -1.67 10.28
CA GLN A 91 14.54 -1.96 11.23
C GLN A 91 15.74 -2.60 10.54
N ALA A 92 15.53 -3.56 9.65
CA ALA A 92 16.60 -4.27 8.94
C ALA A 92 17.42 -3.37 8.01
N LEU A 93 16.77 -2.36 7.40
CA LEU A 93 17.43 -1.33 6.60
C LEU A 93 17.98 -0.16 7.45
N ASN A 94 17.81 -0.19 8.78
CA ASN A 94 18.19 0.90 9.70
C ASN A 94 17.61 2.26 9.30
N LEU A 95 16.38 2.29 8.79
CA LEU A 95 15.72 3.52 8.38
C LEU A 95 15.26 4.31 9.61
N THR A 96 15.57 5.60 9.63
CA THR A 96 15.15 6.49 10.72
C THR A 96 13.91 7.26 10.29
N LYS A 97 12.77 6.99 10.93
CA LYS A 97 11.47 7.64 10.69
C LYS A 97 11.15 7.83 9.19
N PRO A 98 11.14 6.75 8.38
CA PRO A 98 10.80 6.87 6.96
C PRO A 98 9.37 7.41 6.79
N LEU A 99 9.14 8.17 5.72
CA LEU A 99 7.80 8.43 5.23
C LEU A 99 7.24 7.13 4.66
N ILE A 100 5.93 6.94 4.80
CA ILE A 100 5.25 5.80 4.18
C ILE A 100 4.04 6.29 3.40
N PHE A 101 3.95 5.90 2.15
CA PHE A 101 2.76 6.05 1.34
C PHE A 101 2.28 4.67 0.89
N GLY A 102 1.12 4.28 1.37
CA GLY A 102 0.45 3.06 0.93
C GLY A 102 -0.87 3.36 0.23
N TYR A 103 -1.24 2.51 -0.73
CA TYR A 103 -2.49 2.62 -1.45
C TYR A 103 -3.26 1.30 -1.41
N SER A 104 -4.59 1.34 -1.20
CA SER A 104 -5.46 0.18 -1.06
C SER A 104 -4.96 -0.73 0.08
N ASP A 105 -4.59 -1.99 -0.18
CA ASP A 105 -3.96 -2.84 0.86
C ASP A 105 -2.69 -2.20 1.45
N GLY A 106 -1.87 -1.53 0.64
CA GLY A 106 -0.75 -0.74 1.14
C GLY A 106 -1.18 0.41 2.06
N GLY A 107 -2.32 1.05 1.77
CA GLY A 107 -2.95 2.06 2.63
C GLY A 107 -3.38 1.46 3.96
N GLN A 108 -3.95 0.25 3.92
CA GLN A 108 -4.34 -0.50 5.10
C GLN A 108 -3.15 -0.88 5.98
N ILE A 109 -2.06 -1.35 5.35
CA ILE A 109 -0.80 -1.64 6.04
C ILE A 109 -0.25 -0.36 6.68
N THR A 110 -0.31 0.78 5.97
CA THR A 110 0.15 2.08 6.49
C THR A 110 -0.67 2.54 7.69
N LEU A 111 -1.98 2.32 7.69
CA LEU A 111 -2.85 2.59 8.85
C LEU A 111 -2.44 1.73 10.04
N ASP A 112 -2.26 0.42 9.85
CA ASP A 112 -1.82 -0.49 10.90
C ASP A 112 -0.45 -0.12 11.49
N ILE A 113 0.51 0.28 10.65
CA ILE A 113 1.82 0.77 11.11
C ILE A 113 1.66 2.00 11.99
N GLY A 114 0.85 2.97 11.56
CA GLY A 114 0.59 4.19 12.34
C GLY A 114 0.00 3.90 13.72
N ILE A 115 -0.90 2.92 13.82
CA ILE A 115 -1.55 2.49 15.06
C ILE A 115 -0.58 1.71 15.96
N ARG A 116 0.11 0.71 15.40
CA ARG A 116 0.86 -0.28 16.20
C ARG A 116 2.32 0.13 16.45
N TYR A 117 2.87 0.98 15.58
CA TYR A 117 4.26 1.42 15.63
C TYR A 117 4.39 2.96 15.57
N PRO A 118 3.70 3.73 16.44
CA PRO A 118 3.55 5.19 16.29
C PRO A 118 4.86 5.99 16.36
N ASN A 119 5.94 5.37 16.86
CA ASN A 119 7.26 6.01 16.96
C ASN A 119 8.24 5.57 15.87
N LEU A 120 7.85 4.63 15.01
CA LEU A 120 8.75 4.02 14.02
C LEU A 120 8.87 4.87 12.74
N THR A 121 7.82 5.60 12.39
CA THR A 121 7.69 6.29 11.11
C THR A 121 7.67 7.80 11.24
N GLY A 122 7.95 8.50 10.16
CA GLY A 122 7.62 9.90 9.91
C GLY A 122 6.19 10.03 9.36
N PRO A 123 5.92 11.08 8.55
CA PRO A 123 4.61 11.32 7.94
C PRO A 123 4.05 10.13 7.17
N LEU A 124 2.73 9.93 7.23
CA LEU A 124 2.00 8.83 6.59
C LEU A 124 1.05 9.34 5.51
N VAL A 125 0.94 8.60 4.42
CA VAL A 125 -0.13 8.78 3.42
C VAL A 125 -0.93 7.48 3.33
N ILE A 126 -2.20 7.55 3.76
CA ILE A 126 -3.14 6.43 3.80
C ILE A 126 -4.10 6.60 2.63
N GLY A 127 -3.82 5.92 1.52
CA GLY A 127 -4.60 6.01 0.29
C GLY A 127 -5.61 4.87 0.18
N ALA A 128 -6.89 5.21 -0.03
CA ALA A 128 -7.99 4.28 -0.31
C ALA A 128 -8.05 3.09 0.67
N ALA A 129 -7.83 3.36 1.97
CA ALA A 129 -7.97 2.38 3.05
C ALA A 129 -9.38 2.45 3.67
N TRP A 130 -9.78 1.35 4.27
CA TRP A 130 -11.04 1.22 5.00
C TRP A 130 -10.76 0.78 6.45
N TYR A 131 -11.66 1.05 7.38
CA TYR A 131 -11.46 0.66 8.77
C TYR A 131 -12.63 -0.10 9.39
N LYS A 132 -13.74 -0.18 8.67
CA LYS A 132 -14.87 -1.00 9.08
C LYS A 132 -15.56 -1.59 7.86
N PHE A 133 -16.08 -2.81 8.00
CA PHE A 133 -16.85 -3.45 6.95
C PHE A 133 -18.09 -2.63 6.61
N SER A 134 -18.33 -2.48 5.31
CA SER A 134 -19.55 -1.93 4.77
C SER A 134 -20.17 -2.86 3.75
N GLN A 135 -21.46 -2.68 3.48
CA GLN A 135 -22.14 -3.44 2.44
C GLN A 135 -21.58 -3.10 1.05
N THR A 136 -21.13 -1.85 0.85
CA THR A 136 -20.46 -1.39 -0.38
C THR A 136 -19.17 -2.19 -0.62
N TYR A 137 -18.32 -2.30 0.39
CA TYR A 137 -17.08 -3.07 0.31
C TYR A 137 -17.36 -4.55 0.00
N LEU A 138 -18.26 -5.20 0.73
CA LEU A 138 -18.63 -6.61 0.49
C LEU A 138 -19.21 -6.84 -0.90
N ASN A 139 -20.00 -5.90 -1.40
CA ASN A 139 -20.55 -5.99 -2.76
C ASN A 139 -19.44 -5.84 -3.81
N SER A 140 -18.46 -4.97 -3.59
CA SER A 140 -17.31 -4.80 -4.51
C SER A 140 -16.47 -6.07 -4.59
N LEU A 141 -16.21 -6.75 -3.47
CA LEU A 141 -15.52 -8.05 -3.45
C LEU A 141 -16.24 -9.08 -4.27
N LYS A 142 -17.56 -9.24 -4.05
CA LYS A 142 -18.38 -10.20 -4.81
C LYS A 142 -18.44 -9.86 -6.30
N ALA A 143 -18.53 -8.58 -6.63
CA ALA A 143 -18.51 -8.12 -8.02
C ALA A 143 -17.18 -8.45 -8.71
N ALA A 144 -16.06 -8.38 -8.00
CA ALA A 144 -14.75 -8.76 -8.50
C ALA A 144 -14.46 -10.27 -8.50
N GLY A 145 -15.41 -11.10 -8.09
CA GLY A 145 -15.26 -12.56 -8.10
C GLY A 145 -14.74 -13.19 -6.80
N PHE A 146 -14.60 -12.40 -5.73
CA PHE A 146 -14.24 -12.87 -4.38
C PHE A 146 -15.52 -13.14 -3.59
N GLU A 147 -15.98 -14.38 -3.62
CA GLU A 147 -17.34 -14.73 -3.14
C GLU A 147 -17.43 -14.86 -1.61
N SER A 148 -16.36 -15.37 -0.99
CA SER A 148 -16.20 -15.54 0.46
C SER A 148 -14.74 -15.84 0.81
N PRO A 149 -14.36 -15.98 2.09
CA PRO A 149 -12.99 -16.37 2.46
C PRO A 149 -12.54 -17.62 1.71
N ASP A 150 -11.38 -17.56 1.08
CA ASP A 150 -10.76 -18.63 0.26
C ASP A 150 -11.57 -19.07 -0.98
N ILE A 151 -12.74 -18.47 -1.24
CA ILE A 151 -13.57 -18.81 -2.41
C ILE A 151 -13.51 -17.68 -3.43
N VAL A 152 -12.79 -17.95 -4.52
CA VAL A 152 -12.60 -17.04 -5.65
C VAL A 152 -13.08 -17.69 -6.93
N ASN A 153 -13.92 -17.02 -7.67
CA ASN A 153 -14.46 -17.49 -8.95
C ASN A 153 -13.45 -17.22 -10.09
N ILE A 154 -12.42 -18.06 -10.14
CA ILE A 154 -11.32 -17.92 -11.10
C ILE A 154 -11.82 -17.94 -12.55
N GLU A 155 -12.75 -18.83 -12.90
CA GLU A 155 -13.30 -18.93 -14.26
C GLU A 155 -14.02 -17.64 -14.68
N ARG A 156 -14.77 -17.05 -13.76
CA ARG A 156 -15.44 -15.77 -13.98
C ARG A 156 -14.41 -14.65 -14.17
N ILE A 157 -13.40 -14.56 -13.32
CA ILE A 157 -12.34 -13.56 -13.41
C ILE A 157 -11.60 -13.67 -14.76
N GLN A 158 -11.24 -14.88 -15.16
CA GLN A 158 -10.60 -15.12 -16.47
C GLN A 158 -11.45 -14.68 -17.65
N ARG A 159 -12.77 -14.84 -17.56
CA ARG A 159 -13.70 -14.47 -18.61
C ARG A 159 -13.97 -12.96 -18.66
N GLU A 160 -14.12 -12.31 -17.49
CA GLU A 160 -14.58 -10.93 -17.36
C GLU A 160 -13.45 -9.92 -17.29
N ALA A 161 -12.26 -10.33 -16.84
CA ALA A 161 -11.08 -9.49 -16.70
C ALA A 161 -9.78 -10.17 -17.20
N PRO A 162 -9.72 -10.62 -18.47
CA PRO A 162 -8.56 -11.36 -18.98
C PRO A 162 -7.26 -10.57 -18.93
N GLU A 163 -7.28 -9.26 -19.15
CA GLU A 163 -6.10 -8.39 -19.07
C GLU A 163 -5.52 -8.36 -17.66
N TRP A 164 -6.38 -8.28 -16.64
CA TRP A 164 -5.94 -8.36 -15.25
C TRP A 164 -5.34 -9.73 -14.90
N VAL A 165 -5.90 -10.82 -15.43
CA VAL A 165 -5.32 -12.16 -15.27
C VAL A 165 -3.94 -12.25 -15.91
N ASP A 166 -3.73 -11.64 -17.07
CA ASP A 166 -2.42 -11.62 -17.72
C ASP A 166 -1.38 -10.82 -16.88
N GLU A 167 -1.80 -9.71 -16.27
CA GLU A 167 -0.96 -8.97 -15.31
C GLU A 167 -0.65 -9.80 -14.06
N LEU A 168 -1.65 -10.47 -13.47
CA LEU A 168 -1.46 -11.37 -12.33
C LEU A 168 -0.45 -12.48 -12.62
N LYS A 169 -0.58 -13.15 -13.76
CA LYS A 169 0.37 -14.17 -14.21
C LYS A 169 1.78 -13.60 -14.37
N LYS A 170 1.90 -12.44 -15.02
CA LYS A 170 3.19 -11.79 -15.25
C LYS A 170 3.88 -11.41 -13.93
N ASP A 171 3.13 -10.89 -12.97
CA ASP A 171 3.69 -10.33 -11.76
C ASP A 171 3.87 -11.36 -10.63
N HIS A 172 3.07 -12.44 -10.62
CA HIS A 172 3.06 -13.41 -9.52
C HIS A 172 3.41 -14.85 -9.94
N THR A 173 3.88 -15.07 -11.17
CA THR A 173 4.40 -16.38 -11.59
C THR A 173 5.65 -16.73 -10.82
N ARG A 174 5.74 -17.97 -10.33
CA ARG A 174 6.91 -18.56 -9.69
C ARG A 174 7.46 -19.70 -10.54
N ASN A 175 8.76 -19.92 -10.51
CA ASN A 175 9.40 -20.96 -11.33
C ASN A 175 8.88 -22.36 -11.03
N ASP A 176 8.51 -22.61 -9.78
CA ASP A 176 7.98 -23.89 -9.26
C ASP A 176 6.46 -23.98 -9.24
N ASP A 177 5.77 -22.83 -9.41
CA ASP A 177 4.30 -22.74 -9.44
C ASP A 177 3.83 -21.65 -10.43
N PRO A 178 3.59 -21.99 -11.70
CA PRO A 178 3.09 -21.05 -12.71
C PRO A 178 1.69 -20.51 -12.39
N ASP A 179 0.92 -21.21 -11.58
CA ASP A 179 -0.44 -20.85 -11.17
C ASP A 179 -0.50 -20.19 -9.80
N TYR A 180 0.63 -19.83 -9.21
CA TYR A 180 0.71 -19.20 -7.89
C TYR A 180 -0.22 -17.98 -7.73
N TRP A 181 -0.48 -17.24 -8.80
CA TRP A 181 -1.43 -16.13 -8.80
C TRP A 181 -2.82 -16.53 -8.29
N GLN A 182 -3.28 -17.77 -8.54
CA GLN A 182 -4.55 -18.27 -8.02
C GLN A 182 -4.48 -18.54 -6.50
N THR A 183 -3.34 -19.05 -6.03
CA THR A 183 -3.06 -19.20 -4.59
C THR A 183 -3.07 -17.84 -3.89
N LEU A 184 -2.43 -16.82 -4.49
CA LEU A 184 -2.46 -15.46 -3.99
C LEU A 184 -3.90 -14.92 -3.89
N LEU A 185 -4.72 -15.06 -4.94
CA LEU A 185 -6.11 -14.59 -4.91
C LEU A 185 -6.94 -15.23 -3.80
N LYS A 186 -6.74 -16.52 -3.50
CA LYS A 186 -7.43 -17.21 -2.40
C LYS A 186 -6.96 -16.71 -1.04
N GLN A 187 -5.65 -16.57 -0.83
CA GLN A 187 -5.09 -16.05 0.41
C GLN A 187 -5.56 -14.62 0.68
N ILE A 188 -5.52 -13.75 -0.34
CA ILE A 188 -5.95 -12.35 -0.22
C ILE A 188 -7.47 -12.27 -0.01
N SER A 189 -8.26 -13.16 -0.63
CA SER A 189 -9.70 -13.26 -0.38
C SER A 189 -9.97 -13.47 1.11
N THR A 190 -9.28 -14.40 1.75
CA THR A 190 -9.43 -14.64 3.19
C THR A 190 -9.15 -13.38 4.01
N MET A 191 -8.09 -12.63 3.68
CA MET A 191 -7.76 -11.38 4.34
C MET A 191 -8.84 -10.31 4.12
N TRP A 192 -9.29 -10.11 2.88
CA TRP A 192 -10.29 -9.10 2.53
C TRP A 192 -11.67 -9.37 3.16
N TRP A 193 -11.99 -10.62 3.44
CA TRP A 193 -13.24 -11.02 4.13
C TRP A 193 -13.10 -11.02 5.66
N THR A 194 -11.92 -10.73 6.20
CA THR A 194 -11.70 -10.68 7.65
C THR A 194 -12.03 -9.27 8.18
N PRO A 195 -12.98 -9.13 9.13
CA PRO A 195 -13.28 -7.84 9.74
C PRO A 195 -12.07 -7.18 10.38
N LEU A 196 -12.03 -5.86 10.35
CA LEU A 196 -11.06 -5.05 11.06
C LEU A 196 -11.74 -4.46 12.31
N ASP A 197 -11.12 -4.61 13.46
CA ASP A 197 -11.67 -4.21 14.76
C ASP A 197 -10.91 -2.97 15.31
N TYR A 198 -10.76 -1.92 14.48
CA TYR A 198 -10.18 -0.66 14.94
C TYR A 198 -11.18 0.14 15.78
N THR A 199 -10.69 0.64 16.91
CA THR A 199 -11.41 1.54 17.81
C THR A 199 -11.00 2.99 17.56
N GLU A 200 -11.80 3.95 18.07
CA GLU A 200 -11.41 5.38 18.03
C GLU A 200 -10.08 5.63 18.75
N GLU A 201 -9.80 4.89 19.82
CA GLU A 201 -8.56 4.98 20.60
C GLU A 201 -7.34 4.51 19.76
N ASP A 202 -7.53 3.59 18.82
CA ASP A 202 -6.45 3.16 17.94
C ASP A 202 -6.01 4.30 17.01
N PHE A 203 -6.95 5.03 16.43
CA PHE A 203 -6.62 6.19 15.58
C PHE A 203 -5.90 7.30 16.36
N GLN A 204 -6.21 7.48 17.65
CA GLN A 204 -5.55 8.47 18.50
C GLN A 204 -4.07 8.15 18.78
N LYS A 205 -3.63 6.90 18.58
CA LYS A 205 -2.21 6.51 18.66
C LYS A 205 -1.37 7.06 17.52
N ILE A 206 -2.00 7.38 16.38
CA ILE A 206 -1.31 7.96 15.22
C ILE A 206 -0.98 9.42 15.54
N SER A 207 0.29 9.67 15.87
CA SER A 207 0.78 10.98 16.32
C SER A 207 1.45 11.81 15.23
N VAL A 208 1.87 11.18 14.15
CA VAL A 208 2.54 11.83 13.02
C VAL A 208 1.55 12.50 12.06
N SER A 209 2.02 13.47 11.29
CA SER A 209 1.22 14.08 10.21
C SER A 209 0.75 13.00 9.24
N THR A 210 -0.53 12.97 8.95
CA THR A 210 -1.16 11.91 8.15
C THR A 210 -2.04 12.50 7.07
N LEU A 211 -1.81 12.11 5.81
CA LEU A 211 -2.71 12.44 4.71
C LEU A 211 -3.61 11.25 4.41
N ILE A 212 -4.92 11.48 4.41
CA ILE A 212 -5.93 10.51 3.95
C ILE A 212 -6.31 10.88 2.53
N LEU A 213 -6.17 9.94 1.60
CA LEU A 213 -6.41 10.13 0.17
C LEU A 213 -7.46 9.16 -0.33
N LEU A 214 -8.48 9.67 -1.04
CA LEU A 214 -9.53 8.87 -1.65
C LEU A 214 -10.09 9.53 -2.92
N GLY A 215 -10.56 8.74 -3.88
CA GLY A 215 -11.38 9.21 -4.99
C GLY A 215 -12.85 9.33 -4.58
N ASP A 216 -13.56 10.40 -5.01
CA ASP A 216 -14.98 10.59 -4.67
C ASP A 216 -15.92 9.59 -5.38
N ARG A 217 -15.40 8.82 -6.33
CA ARG A 217 -16.10 7.76 -7.07
C ARG A 217 -15.50 6.37 -6.77
N ASP A 218 -14.83 6.22 -5.63
CA ASP A 218 -14.36 4.91 -5.20
C ASP A 218 -15.55 3.98 -4.96
N GLY A 219 -15.60 2.88 -5.70
CA GLY A 219 -16.70 1.91 -5.63
C GLY A 219 -16.52 0.87 -4.54
N SER A 220 -15.37 0.83 -3.89
CA SER A 220 -15.02 -0.13 -2.84
C SER A 220 -15.00 0.51 -1.46
N ILE A 221 -14.43 1.71 -1.37
CA ILE A 221 -14.26 2.45 -0.11
C ILE A 221 -15.22 3.65 -0.09
N GLU A 222 -16.07 3.70 0.92
CA GLU A 222 -17.03 4.78 1.07
C GLU A 222 -16.33 6.08 1.51
N LEU A 223 -16.65 7.19 0.85
CA LEU A 223 -16.14 8.53 1.18
C LEU A 223 -16.27 8.84 2.66
N GLN A 224 -17.39 8.41 3.27
CA GLN A 224 -17.65 8.62 4.69
C GLN A 224 -16.56 8.03 5.59
N GLN A 225 -15.96 6.87 5.25
CA GLN A 225 -14.86 6.28 6.02
C GLN A 225 -13.60 7.15 6.00
N ALA A 226 -13.25 7.75 4.87
CA ALA A 226 -12.12 8.68 4.79
C ALA A 226 -12.35 9.93 5.64
N VAL A 227 -13.59 10.49 5.62
CA VAL A 227 -13.98 11.64 6.45
C VAL A 227 -13.94 11.29 7.93
N GLU A 228 -14.41 10.11 8.32
CA GLU A 228 -14.35 9.65 9.72
C GLU A 228 -12.91 9.47 10.19
N MET A 229 -12.04 8.81 9.42
CA MET A 229 -10.61 8.69 9.75
C MET A 229 -9.92 10.06 9.89
N TYR A 230 -10.27 11.03 9.02
CA TYR A 230 -9.77 12.40 9.13
C TYR A 230 -10.14 13.05 10.47
N HIS A 231 -11.31 12.80 11.00
CA HIS A 231 -11.73 13.34 12.30
C HIS A 231 -11.14 12.58 13.49
N LEU A 232 -10.82 11.30 13.33
CA LEU A 232 -10.28 10.45 14.40
C LEU A 232 -8.76 10.63 14.58
N ILE A 233 -8.02 10.91 13.51
CA ILE A 233 -6.56 11.11 13.56
C ILE A 233 -6.26 12.60 13.82
N LYS A 234 -5.58 12.89 14.93
CA LYS A 234 -5.35 14.25 15.41
C LYS A 234 -4.66 15.19 14.39
N ASN A 235 -3.66 14.69 13.68
CA ASN A 235 -2.83 15.46 12.75
C ASN A 235 -3.11 15.05 11.30
N ALA A 236 -4.40 14.81 10.95
CA ALA A 236 -4.80 14.42 9.63
C ALA A 236 -5.05 15.60 8.69
N GLU A 237 -4.71 15.40 7.42
CA GLU A 237 -5.18 16.18 6.27
C GLU A 237 -6.03 15.27 5.38
N LEU A 238 -6.99 15.84 4.65
CA LEU A 238 -7.91 15.06 3.79
C LEU A 238 -7.78 15.52 2.34
N LEU A 239 -7.49 14.58 1.46
CA LEU A 239 -7.42 14.77 0.01
C LEU A 239 -8.48 13.92 -0.68
N ILE A 240 -9.53 14.56 -1.18
CA ILE A 240 -10.55 13.90 -2.00
C ILE A 240 -10.38 14.32 -3.46
N LEU A 241 -10.14 13.34 -4.32
CA LEU A 241 -9.95 13.57 -5.75
C LEU A 241 -11.30 13.53 -6.47
N PRO A 242 -11.67 14.60 -7.16
CA PRO A 242 -12.95 14.66 -7.86
C PRO A 242 -12.96 13.71 -9.07
N ASN A 243 -14.09 13.03 -9.28
CA ASN A 243 -14.34 12.11 -10.38
C ASN A 243 -13.29 10.99 -10.52
N ALA A 244 -12.71 10.56 -9.40
CA ALA A 244 -11.70 9.52 -9.35
C ALA A 244 -12.26 8.23 -8.71
N THR A 245 -12.05 7.10 -9.37
CA THR A 245 -12.38 5.77 -8.88
C THR A 245 -11.23 5.22 -8.02
N HIS A 246 -11.41 4.02 -7.44
CA HIS A 246 -10.36 3.31 -6.71
C HIS A 246 -9.04 3.22 -7.48
N PHE A 247 -9.09 2.98 -8.79
CA PHE A 247 -7.90 2.84 -9.62
C PHE A 247 -7.40 4.17 -10.19
N SER A 248 -8.29 5.09 -10.58
CA SER A 248 -7.91 6.35 -11.21
C SER A 248 -7.47 7.44 -10.21
N ALA A 249 -7.60 7.20 -8.91
CA ALA A 249 -7.11 8.12 -7.89
C ALA A 249 -5.58 8.14 -7.78
N LEU A 250 -4.87 7.10 -8.22
CA LEU A 250 -3.43 7.15 -8.45
C LEU A 250 -3.16 7.79 -9.82
N ASN A 251 -2.88 9.08 -9.83
CA ASN A 251 -2.60 9.86 -11.05
C ASN A 251 -1.60 11.00 -10.75
N GLU A 252 -1.18 11.70 -11.80
CA GLU A 252 -0.18 12.76 -11.69
C GLU A 252 -0.58 13.88 -10.72
N LEU A 253 -1.87 14.25 -10.68
CA LEU A 253 -2.36 15.28 -9.78
C LEU A 253 -2.26 14.84 -8.32
N SER A 254 -2.75 13.64 -8.01
CA SER A 254 -2.67 13.11 -6.64
C SER A 254 -1.22 12.95 -6.17
N MET A 255 -0.32 12.50 -7.05
CA MET A 255 1.10 12.37 -6.70
C MET A 255 1.76 13.72 -6.39
N ARG A 256 1.41 14.78 -7.12
CA ARG A 256 1.91 16.14 -6.82
C ARG A 256 1.38 16.66 -5.47
N LEU A 257 0.12 16.40 -5.14
CA LEU A 257 -0.47 16.79 -3.86
C LEU A 257 0.11 15.98 -2.69
N VAL A 258 0.36 14.69 -2.89
CA VAL A 258 1.07 13.84 -1.93
C VAL A 258 2.50 14.34 -1.72
N LEU A 259 3.21 14.68 -2.79
CA LEU A 259 4.56 15.26 -2.70
C LEU A 259 4.56 16.57 -1.90
N ASP A 260 3.61 17.49 -2.17
CA ASP A 260 3.47 18.73 -1.42
C ASP A 260 3.28 18.47 0.09
N PHE A 261 2.37 17.55 0.43
CA PHE A 261 2.17 17.14 1.82
C PHE A 261 3.48 16.63 2.45
N MET A 262 4.18 15.72 1.79
CA MET A 262 5.43 15.15 2.29
C MET A 262 6.50 16.24 2.53
N LEU A 263 6.69 17.12 1.57
CA LEU A 263 7.71 18.20 1.68
C LEU A 263 7.39 19.19 2.81
N ARG A 264 6.12 19.54 3.03
CA ARG A 264 5.70 20.41 4.13
C ARG A 264 5.99 19.82 5.51
N HIS A 265 5.90 18.49 5.63
CA HIS A 265 6.03 17.81 6.91
C HIS A 265 7.43 17.22 7.17
N THR A 266 8.31 17.18 6.17
CA THR A 266 9.71 16.81 6.35
C THR A 266 10.59 18.00 6.76
N ALA A 267 10.32 19.20 6.27
CA ALA A 267 11.07 20.39 6.64
C ALA A 267 10.98 20.75 8.14
N GLN A 268 9.92 20.32 8.82
CA GLN A 268 9.73 20.56 10.26
C GLN A 268 10.55 19.63 11.17
N THR A 269 11.05 18.52 10.64
CA THR A 269 11.82 17.53 11.41
C THR A 269 13.31 17.91 11.54
N GLU A 270 13.81 18.80 10.72
CA GLU A 270 15.21 19.26 10.75
C GLU A 270 15.44 20.45 11.72
N GLU A 271 14.37 21.10 12.20
CA GLU A 271 14.46 22.26 13.10
C GLU A 271 14.28 21.93 14.60
N MET A 272 14.04 20.67 14.96
CA MET A 272 13.92 20.22 16.36
C MET A 272 15.11 19.34 16.78
#